data_f8c2fcd637fb6f53704e5a436d055839
#
_entry.id   f8c2fcd637fb6f53704e5a436d055839
#
_cell.length_a   1.000
_cell.length_b   1.000
_cell.length_c   1.000
_cell.angle_alpha   90.00
_cell.angle_beta   90.00
_cell.angle_gamma   90.00
#
_symmetry.space_group_name_H-M   'P 1'
#
loop_
_entity.id
_entity.type
_entity.pdbx_description
1 polymer ?
#
loop_
_entity_poly.entity_id
_entity_poly.type
_entity_poly.pdbx_seq_one_letter_code
_entity_poly.pdbx_strand_id
1 'polypeptide(L)'
;MRKEGLRRKEDLRKKLKKEAQKLMEQLTLEEKIGMIHGAQLFRTAPVERLGIPALTMSDGPMGVRQEFEPDSWKGACGNDDYVTYLPCNSALASTWNRELARDVGEVLGAEARGRGKDVILGPGVNIKRSPLCGRNFEYLSEDPYLTKEMAVPYIQGVQNWDVAACVKHFAANNQETQRLWVDVKIDEKALREIYLPAFYDAVTKGDCYTIMAAYNRLYGEHCCQSDFLLNQILRKEWGYDGVVISDWGGVHDTEQAAKSQLDIEMSVTNNFDEYYMAQPLKKLIEEGKISEDFINEKVIHILMLMMRLHMLDGNRKSGTYNTPEHRQTALAAARESVVLLKNSSRRLPLSP
;
A
#
# COMPACT_ATOMS: atom_id res chain seq x y z
N MET A 1 -14.58 -14.10 -23.42
CA MET A 1 -14.71 -13.32 -22.17
C MET A 1 -13.36 -13.05 -21.47
N ARG A 2 -12.58 -14.05 -21.02
CA ARG A 2 -11.30 -13.77 -20.28
C ARG A 2 -10.24 -13.03 -21.11
N LYS A 3 -10.01 -13.41 -22.37
CA LYS A 3 -9.06 -12.75 -23.28
C LYS A 3 -9.49 -11.32 -23.66
N GLU A 4 -10.78 -11.07 -23.81
CA GLU A 4 -11.32 -9.74 -24.14
C GLU A 4 -11.20 -8.76 -22.96
N GLY A 5 -11.45 -9.25 -21.73
CA GLY A 5 -11.24 -8.47 -20.52
C GLY A 5 -9.77 -8.07 -20.31
N LEU A 6 -8.82 -8.98 -20.56
CA LEU A 6 -7.39 -8.70 -20.50
C LEU A 6 -6.97 -7.65 -21.55
N ARG A 7 -7.46 -7.75 -22.78
CA ARG A 7 -7.18 -6.77 -23.85
C ARG A 7 -7.71 -5.39 -23.49
N ARG A 8 -8.93 -5.29 -22.97
CA ARG A 8 -9.52 -4.00 -22.54
C ARG A 8 -8.68 -3.35 -21.41
N LYS A 9 -8.20 -4.13 -20.45
CA LYS A 9 -7.32 -3.63 -19.37
C LYS A 9 -5.99 -3.11 -19.95
N GLU A 10 -5.39 -3.85 -20.88
CA GLU A 10 -4.15 -3.43 -21.54
C GLU A 10 -4.32 -2.14 -22.36
N ASP A 11 -5.40 -2.03 -23.12
CA ASP A 11 -5.72 -0.83 -23.88
C ASP A 11 -5.95 0.38 -22.96
N LEU A 12 -6.65 0.19 -21.84
CA LEU A 12 -6.82 1.24 -20.83
C LEU A 12 -5.49 1.69 -20.25
N ARG A 13 -4.62 0.74 -19.87
CA ARG A 13 -3.27 1.04 -19.34
C ARG A 13 -2.45 1.86 -20.32
N LYS A 14 -2.45 1.49 -21.61
CA LYS A 14 -1.75 2.24 -22.66
C LYS A 14 -2.30 3.66 -22.81
N LYS A 15 -3.62 3.82 -22.73
CA LYS A 15 -4.28 5.13 -22.77
C LYS A 15 -3.85 6.00 -21.59
N LEU A 16 -3.97 5.47 -20.35
CA LEU A 16 -3.59 6.18 -19.12
C LEU A 16 -2.12 6.60 -19.16
N LYS A 17 -1.22 5.69 -19.58
CA LYS A 17 0.21 5.99 -19.68
C LYS A 17 0.48 7.15 -20.66
N LYS A 18 -0.18 7.16 -21.80
CA LYS A 18 -0.04 8.25 -22.80
C LYS A 18 -0.56 9.60 -22.26
N GLU A 19 -1.66 9.59 -21.51
CA GLU A 19 -2.21 10.80 -20.90
C GLU A 19 -1.30 11.29 -19.75
N ALA A 20 -0.80 10.39 -18.91
CA ALA A 20 0.16 10.69 -17.86
C ALA A 20 1.47 11.27 -18.40
N GLN A 21 2.01 10.73 -19.50
CA GLN A 21 3.19 11.27 -20.16
C GLN A 21 2.98 12.74 -20.61
N LYS A 22 1.86 13.05 -21.26
CA LYS A 22 1.55 14.43 -21.69
C LYS A 22 1.42 15.40 -20.51
N LEU A 23 0.94 14.93 -19.36
CA LEU A 23 0.81 15.76 -18.17
C LEU A 23 2.17 15.93 -17.50
N MET A 24 2.97 14.86 -17.43
CA MET A 24 4.33 14.87 -16.90
C MET A 24 5.25 15.85 -17.67
N GLU A 25 5.13 15.94 -18.99
CA GLU A 25 5.90 16.85 -19.82
C GLU A 25 5.63 18.35 -19.52
N GLN A 26 4.52 18.67 -18.85
CA GLN A 26 4.17 20.02 -18.44
C GLN A 26 4.75 20.38 -17.05
N LEU A 27 5.28 19.42 -16.31
CA LEU A 27 5.78 19.61 -14.95
C LEU A 27 7.22 20.16 -14.98
N THR A 28 7.50 21.10 -14.09
CA THR A 28 8.87 21.51 -13.78
C THR A 28 9.60 20.45 -12.96
N LEU A 29 10.93 20.50 -12.91
CA LEU A 29 11.72 19.60 -12.06
C LEU A 29 11.28 19.68 -10.60
N GLU A 30 11.04 20.88 -10.06
CA GLU A 30 10.59 21.09 -8.68
C GLU A 30 9.26 20.40 -8.41
N GLU A 31 8.30 20.50 -9.32
CA GLU A 31 6.99 19.86 -9.20
C GLU A 31 7.08 18.34 -9.27
N LYS A 32 7.94 17.80 -10.14
CA LYS A 32 8.22 16.37 -10.21
C LYS A 32 8.81 15.84 -8.91
N ILE A 33 9.79 16.56 -8.36
CA ILE A 33 10.40 16.24 -7.06
C ILE A 33 9.33 16.25 -5.96
N GLY A 34 8.50 17.29 -5.87
CA GLY A 34 7.44 17.37 -4.86
C GLY A 34 6.40 16.23 -4.92
N MET A 35 6.21 15.60 -6.08
CA MET A 35 5.29 14.47 -6.25
C MET A 35 5.87 13.14 -5.78
N ILE A 36 7.20 12.97 -5.76
CA ILE A 36 7.87 11.69 -5.47
C ILE A 36 8.37 11.54 -4.04
N HIS A 37 8.05 12.49 -3.16
CA HIS A 37 8.32 12.37 -1.74
C HIS A 37 7.22 13.00 -0.88
N GLY A 38 7.24 12.73 0.43
CA GLY A 38 6.31 13.34 1.39
C GLY A 38 6.59 14.84 1.55
N ALA A 39 5.59 15.68 1.30
CA ALA A 39 5.58 17.09 1.66
C ALA A 39 4.91 17.34 3.03
N GLN A 40 4.28 16.31 3.57
CA GLN A 40 3.74 16.17 4.93
C GLN A 40 3.89 14.71 5.34
N LEU A 41 3.63 14.37 6.62
CA LEU A 41 3.83 13.00 7.14
C LEU A 41 3.09 11.91 6.35
N PHE A 42 1.94 12.23 5.74
CA PHE A 42 1.11 11.28 4.97
C PHE A 42 0.63 11.85 3.64
N ARG A 43 1.36 12.83 3.07
CA ARG A 43 0.87 13.53 1.89
C ARG A 43 2.03 13.99 1.00
N THR A 44 1.89 13.85 -0.33
CA THR A 44 2.81 14.44 -1.32
C THR A 44 2.45 15.91 -1.58
N ALA A 45 3.28 16.62 -2.34
CA ALA A 45 2.95 17.98 -2.78
C ALA A 45 1.89 17.96 -3.91
N PRO A 46 0.96 18.94 -3.93
CA PRO A 46 0.08 19.17 -5.08
C PRO A 46 0.80 19.98 -6.16
N VAL A 47 0.26 19.97 -7.39
CA VAL A 47 0.66 20.90 -8.47
C VAL A 47 -0.56 21.72 -8.86
N GLU A 48 -0.81 22.78 -8.10
CA GLU A 48 -2.06 23.58 -8.17
C GLU A 48 -2.31 24.18 -9.55
N ARG A 49 -1.26 24.68 -10.22
CA ARG A 49 -1.40 25.30 -11.57
C ARG A 49 -1.90 24.34 -12.65
N LEU A 50 -1.74 23.02 -12.44
CA LEU A 50 -2.22 21.97 -13.34
C LEU A 50 -3.45 21.23 -12.78
N GLY A 51 -3.97 21.66 -11.63
CA GLY A 51 -5.09 21.00 -10.96
C GLY A 51 -4.78 19.58 -10.46
N ILE A 52 -3.49 19.27 -10.23
CA ILE A 52 -3.07 17.98 -9.70
C ILE A 52 -3.11 18.06 -8.16
N PRO A 53 -4.00 17.33 -7.48
CA PRO A 53 -4.08 17.34 -6.02
C PRO A 53 -2.89 16.58 -5.41
N ALA A 54 -2.66 16.81 -4.11
CA ALA A 54 -1.77 15.94 -3.34
C ALA A 54 -2.34 14.52 -3.20
N LEU A 55 -1.47 13.52 -3.14
CA LEU A 55 -1.84 12.14 -2.79
C LEU A 55 -1.82 11.99 -1.27
N THR A 56 -2.97 11.70 -0.67
CA THR A 56 -3.13 11.59 0.79
C THR A 56 -3.27 10.13 1.22
N MET A 57 -2.44 9.72 2.17
CA MET A 57 -2.36 8.34 2.66
C MET A 57 -2.87 8.24 4.10
N SER A 58 -3.24 7.03 4.52
CA SER A 58 -3.50 6.73 5.92
C SER A 58 -3.13 5.30 6.25
N ASP A 59 -2.57 5.10 7.43
CA ASP A 59 -2.47 3.75 8.01
C ASP A 59 -3.85 3.18 8.32
N GLY A 60 -3.85 1.89 8.56
CA GLY A 60 -4.96 1.20 9.14
C GLY A 60 -5.52 0.06 8.29
N PRO A 61 -4.84 -1.12 8.25
CA PRO A 61 -5.40 -2.30 7.61
C PRO A 61 -6.62 -2.87 8.35
N MET A 62 -6.98 -2.33 9.52
CA MET A 62 -8.12 -2.74 10.35
C MET A 62 -9.04 -1.56 10.72
N GLY A 63 -8.89 -0.44 10.03
CA GLY A 63 -9.63 0.80 10.25
C GLY A 63 -8.75 2.01 9.93
N VAL A 64 -9.36 3.07 9.37
CA VAL A 64 -8.64 4.30 9.03
C VAL A 64 -8.11 4.93 10.31
N ARG A 65 -6.81 5.24 10.35
CA ARG A 65 -6.18 5.84 11.52
C ARG A 65 -6.71 7.26 11.77
N GLN A 66 -6.62 7.71 13.03
CA GLN A 66 -6.86 9.10 13.39
C GLN A 66 -6.00 10.06 12.58
N GLU A 67 -6.49 11.28 12.38
CA GLU A 67 -5.72 12.33 11.73
C GLU A 67 -4.56 12.80 12.59
N PHE A 68 -3.44 13.11 11.93
CA PHE A 68 -2.32 13.81 12.52
C PHE A 68 -2.25 15.25 12.00
N GLU A 69 -1.60 16.13 12.77
CA GLU A 69 -1.18 17.43 12.26
C GLU A 69 -0.26 17.20 11.04
N PRO A 70 -0.26 18.10 10.05
CA PRO A 70 0.44 17.88 8.78
C PRO A 70 1.93 17.55 8.88
N ASP A 71 2.59 18.13 9.86
CA ASP A 71 4.04 18.08 10.07
C ASP A 71 4.44 17.52 11.46
N SER A 72 3.51 16.94 12.18
CA SER A 72 3.69 16.45 13.53
C SER A 72 2.96 15.14 13.78
N TRP A 73 3.55 14.25 14.59
CA TRP A 73 2.91 13.00 15.04
C TRP A 73 1.86 13.24 16.13
N LYS A 74 1.49 14.47 16.38
CA LYS A 74 0.43 14.83 17.30
C LYS A 74 -0.92 14.60 16.63
N GLY A 75 -1.83 13.93 17.32
CA GLY A 75 -3.20 13.73 16.82
C GLY A 75 -3.91 15.07 16.65
N ALA A 76 -4.52 15.28 15.49
CA ALA A 76 -5.27 16.49 15.20
C ALA A 76 -6.63 16.57 15.95
N CYS A 77 -7.05 15.48 16.58
CA CYS A 77 -8.20 15.33 17.49
C CYS A 77 -9.43 16.21 17.13
N GLY A 78 -10.10 15.89 16.03
CA GLY A 78 -11.43 16.41 15.74
C GLY A 78 -12.52 15.59 16.42
N ASN A 79 -13.68 16.20 16.70
CA ASN A 79 -14.83 15.49 17.26
C ASN A 79 -15.42 14.46 16.29
N ASP A 80 -15.04 14.45 15.02
CA ASP A 80 -15.58 13.62 13.94
C ASP A 80 -14.58 12.54 13.46
N ASP A 81 -13.54 12.24 14.25
CA ASP A 81 -12.49 11.27 13.89
C ASP A 81 -12.88 9.81 14.24
N TYR A 82 -14.16 9.48 14.09
CA TYR A 82 -14.70 8.14 14.32
C TYR A 82 -14.68 7.32 13.03
N VAL A 83 -14.26 6.06 13.16
CA VAL A 83 -14.28 5.05 12.09
C VAL A 83 -14.71 3.72 12.67
N THR A 84 -15.05 2.76 11.80
CA THR A 84 -15.30 1.39 12.23
C THR A 84 -13.97 0.69 12.50
N TYR A 85 -13.77 0.18 13.72
CA TYR A 85 -12.67 -0.70 14.02
C TYR A 85 -13.01 -2.13 13.58
N LEU A 86 -12.31 -2.59 12.57
CA LEU A 86 -12.47 -3.93 12.01
C LEU A 86 -11.63 -4.96 12.82
N PRO A 87 -12.03 -6.24 12.86
CA PRO A 87 -11.20 -7.27 13.46
C PRO A 87 -9.80 -7.32 12.85
N CYS A 88 -8.82 -7.76 13.64
CA CYS A 88 -7.45 -7.88 13.14
C CYS A 88 -7.39 -8.85 11.95
N ASN A 89 -6.38 -8.66 11.08
CA ASN A 89 -6.29 -9.46 9.85
C ASN A 89 -6.10 -10.95 10.13
N SER A 90 -5.53 -11.31 11.29
CA SER A 90 -5.49 -12.71 11.76
C SER A 90 -6.88 -13.29 11.97
N ALA A 91 -7.78 -12.51 12.59
CA ALA A 91 -9.16 -12.91 12.79
C ALA A 91 -9.92 -13.00 11.44
N LEU A 92 -9.75 -12.01 10.58
CA LEU A 92 -10.34 -12.05 9.22
C LEU A 92 -9.88 -13.30 8.45
N ALA A 93 -8.59 -13.64 8.48
CA ALA A 93 -8.08 -14.84 7.80
C ALA A 93 -8.64 -16.15 8.41
N SER A 94 -8.92 -16.17 9.73
CA SER A 94 -9.51 -17.34 10.39
C SER A 94 -10.92 -17.69 9.91
N THR A 95 -11.61 -16.77 9.26
CA THR A 95 -12.93 -17.01 8.66
C THR A 95 -12.86 -17.88 7.39
N TRP A 96 -11.74 -17.87 6.67
CA TRP A 96 -11.54 -18.49 5.36
C TRP A 96 -12.57 -18.03 4.30
N ASN A 97 -13.25 -16.92 4.58
CA ASN A 97 -14.36 -16.39 3.78
C ASN A 97 -13.89 -15.23 2.89
N ARG A 98 -13.75 -15.50 1.59
CA ARG A 98 -13.31 -14.52 0.60
C ARG A 98 -14.32 -13.38 0.40
N GLU A 99 -15.61 -13.68 0.52
CA GLU A 99 -16.68 -12.67 0.38
C GLU A 99 -16.59 -11.69 1.54
N LEU A 100 -16.46 -12.20 2.76
CA LEU A 100 -16.29 -11.37 3.94
C LEU A 100 -14.99 -10.55 3.91
N ALA A 101 -13.91 -11.09 3.34
CA ALA A 101 -12.69 -10.32 3.13
C ALA A 101 -12.91 -9.15 2.12
N ARG A 102 -13.74 -9.36 1.10
CA ARG A 102 -14.17 -8.30 0.19
C ARG A 102 -15.00 -7.25 0.93
N ASP A 103 -15.99 -7.66 1.71
CA ASP A 103 -16.87 -6.75 2.46
C ASP A 103 -16.09 -5.90 3.46
N VAL A 104 -15.09 -6.50 4.14
CA VAL A 104 -14.17 -5.76 5.01
C VAL A 104 -13.35 -4.73 4.20
N GLY A 105 -12.89 -5.10 3.01
CA GLY A 105 -12.24 -4.18 2.09
C GLY A 105 -13.16 -3.05 1.63
N GLU A 106 -14.43 -3.34 1.33
CA GLU A 106 -15.45 -2.34 0.96
C GLU A 106 -15.67 -1.33 2.09
N VAL A 107 -15.81 -1.78 3.33
CA VAL A 107 -15.94 -0.91 4.50
C VAL A 107 -14.74 0.01 4.62
N LEU A 108 -13.53 -0.57 4.56
CA LEU A 108 -12.30 0.21 4.70
C LEU A 108 -12.12 1.22 3.57
N GLY A 109 -12.43 0.84 2.33
CA GLY A 109 -12.41 1.72 1.18
C GLY A 109 -13.41 2.86 1.28
N ALA A 110 -14.65 2.57 1.67
CA ALA A 110 -15.70 3.57 1.90
C ALA A 110 -15.31 4.59 2.99
N GLU A 111 -14.78 4.11 4.11
CA GLU A 111 -14.36 4.96 5.22
C GLU A 111 -13.11 5.79 4.88
N ALA A 112 -12.12 5.19 4.21
CA ALA A 112 -10.95 5.91 3.72
C ALA A 112 -11.38 7.02 2.75
N ARG A 113 -12.28 6.73 1.82
CA ARG A 113 -12.82 7.73 0.89
C ARG A 113 -13.59 8.82 1.61
N GLY A 114 -14.47 8.45 2.55
CA GLY A 114 -15.25 9.39 3.38
C GLY A 114 -14.39 10.30 4.24
N ARG A 115 -13.20 9.83 4.63
CA ARG A 115 -12.17 10.56 5.37
C ARG A 115 -11.16 11.29 4.48
N GLY A 116 -11.43 11.39 3.17
CA GLY A 116 -10.58 12.11 2.22
C GLY A 116 -9.23 11.45 1.92
N LYS A 117 -9.11 10.12 2.11
CA LYS A 117 -7.89 9.39 1.80
C LYS A 117 -7.90 8.85 0.38
N ASP A 118 -6.72 8.81 -0.23
CA ASP A 118 -6.49 8.31 -1.58
C ASP A 118 -5.85 6.93 -1.55
N VAL A 119 -5.05 6.66 -0.52
CA VAL A 119 -4.35 5.40 -0.30
C VAL A 119 -4.55 4.94 1.13
N ILE A 120 -4.99 3.69 1.32
CA ILE A 120 -4.97 3.03 2.62
C ILE A 120 -3.81 2.03 2.68
N LEU A 121 -2.97 2.14 3.72
CA LEU A 121 -1.76 1.34 3.87
C LEU A 121 -2.08 -0.06 4.41
N GLY A 122 -2.62 -0.88 3.53
CA GLY A 122 -3.04 -2.26 3.77
C GLY A 122 -3.54 -2.95 2.50
N PRO A 123 -3.68 -4.29 2.54
CA PRO A 123 -3.45 -5.19 3.65
C PRO A 123 -1.97 -5.50 3.91
N GLY A 124 -1.64 -5.90 5.15
CA GLY A 124 -0.38 -6.53 5.47
C GLY A 124 -0.42 -8.02 5.09
N VAL A 125 0.56 -8.47 4.29
CA VAL A 125 0.57 -9.84 3.74
C VAL A 125 1.85 -10.62 4.02
N ASN A 126 2.73 -10.12 4.89
CA ASN A 126 3.91 -10.86 5.28
C ASN A 126 3.52 -12.16 6.01
N ILE A 127 4.27 -13.22 5.75
CA ILE A 127 4.02 -14.52 6.35
C ILE A 127 4.39 -14.51 7.83
N LYS A 128 3.50 -14.99 8.69
CA LYS A 128 3.71 -15.12 10.14
C LYS A 128 4.69 -16.24 10.45
N ARG A 129 5.97 -15.98 10.27
CA ARG A 129 7.01 -16.98 10.45
C ARG A 129 7.27 -17.30 11.93
N SER A 130 7.18 -16.29 12.77
CA SER A 130 7.37 -16.43 14.23
C SER A 130 6.15 -15.89 14.96
N PRO A 131 5.63 -16.61 15.98
CA PRO A 131 4.55 -16.09 16.80
C PRO A 131 4.97 -14.87 17.64
N LEU A 132 6.27 -14.63 17.80
CA LEU A 132 6.82 -13.51 18.56
C LEU A 132 6.92 -12.21 17.73
N CYS A 133 6.60 -12.21 16.43
CA CYS A 133 6.60 -10.99 15.64
C CYS A 133 5.52 -10.02 16.13
N GLY A 134 5.93 -8.80 16.52
CA GLY A 134 5.04 -7.79 17.10
C GLY A 134 3.95 -7.28 16.17
N ARG A 135 4.06 -7.54 14.86
CA ARG A 135 3.09 -7.12 13.83
C ARG A 135 2.21 -8.25 13.30
N ASN A 136 2.21 -9.42 13.93
CA ASN A 136 1.38 -10.56 13.50
C ASN A 136 -0.13 -10.24 13.46
N PHE A 137 -0.61 -9.30 14.28
CA PHE A 137 -2.02 -8.90 14.31
C PHE A 137 -2.49 -8.28 12.97
N GLU A 138 -1.62 -7.58 12.26
CA GLU A 138 -1.96 -6.93 10.99
C GLU A 138 -1.70 -7.82 9.76
N TYR A 139 -1.03 -8.96 9.93
CA TYR A 139 -0.83 -9.93 8.85
C TYR A 139 -1.92 -11.01 8.84
N LEU A 140 -2.17 -11.57 7.66
CA LEU A 140 -3.27 -12.51 7.46
C LEU A 140 -2.96 -13.90 8.04
N SER A 141 -1.91 -14.60 7.55
CA SER A 141 -1.65 -15.98 7.93
C SER A 141 -0.16 -16.35 7.87
N GLU A 142 0.16 -17.51 8.42
CA GLU A 142 1.43 -18.23 8.18
C GLU A 142 1.41 -19.00 6.86
N ASP A 143 0.21 -19.33 6.35
CA ASP A 143 0.01 -20.04 5.09
C ASP A 143 -0.02 -19.04 3.92
N PRO A 144 0.92 -19.13 2.96
CA PRO A 144 0.93 -18.28 1.77
C PRO A 144 -0.31 -18.43 0.89
N TYR A 145 -0.92 -19.63 0.85
CA TYR A 145 -2.14 -19.85 0.09
C TYR A 145 -3.32 -19.09 0.70
N LEU A 146 -3.56 -19.25 1.99
CA LEU A 146 -4.65 -18.53 2.68
C LEU A 146 -4.42 -17.03 2.61
N THR A 147 -3.18 -16.56 2.80
CA THR A 147 -2.84 -15.13 2.74
C THR A 147 -3.23 -14.53 1.39
N LYS A 148 -2.86 -15.15 0.26
CA LYS A 148 -3.19 -14.60 -1.07
C LYS A 148 -4.69 -14.67 -1.38
N GLU A 149 -5.38 -15.73 -0.95
CA GLU A 149 -6.81 -15.93 -1.19
C GLU A 149 -7.68 -14.91 -0.42
N MET A 150 -7.22 -14.45 0.73
CA MET A 150 -7.89 -13.41 1.52
C MET A 150 -7.48 -12.00 1.09
N ALA A 151 -6.22 -11.79 0.69
CA ALA A 151 -5.71 -10.47 0.29
C ALA A 151 -6.35 -9.95 -1.00
N VAL A 152 -6.53 -10.80 -2.00
CA VAL A 152 -7.08 -10.39 -3.32
C VAL A 152 -8.48 -9.76 -3.20
N PRO A 153 -9.49 -10.40 -2.60
CA PRO A 153 -10.81 -9.79 -2.45
C PRO A 153 -10.80 -8.55 -1.55
N TYR A 154 -10.00 -8.52 -0.49
CA TYR A 154 -9.81 -7.34 0.35
C TYR A 154 -9.33 -6.13 -0.48
N ILE A 155 -8.27 -6.31 -1.30
CA ILE A 155 -7.74 -5.28 -2.20
C ILE A 155 -8.83 -4.76 -3.15
N GLN A 156 -9.57 -5.68 -3.78
CA GLN A 156 -10.63 -5.32 -4.71
C GLN A 156 -11.77 -4.55 -4.03
N GLY A 157 -12.12 -4.92 -2.79
CA GLY A 157 -13.10 -4.20 -1.98
C GLY A 157 -12.67 -2.76 -1.70
N VAL A 158 -11.44 -2.55 -1.24
CA VAL A 158 -10.87 -1.20 -1.02
C VAL A 158 -10.92 -0.38 -2.30
N GLN A 159 -10.41 -0.94 -3.40
CA GLN A 159 -10.26 -0.21 -4.66
C GLN A 159 -11.59 0.10 -5.36
N ASN A 160 -12.67 -0.58 -4.98
CA ASN A 160 -14.01 -0.26 -5.46
C ASN A 160 -14.49 1.14 -5.02
N TRP A 161 -13.83 1.79 -4.09
CA TRP A 161 -14.16 3.12 -3.58
C TRP A 161 -13.24 4.24 -4.08
N ASP A 162 -12.54 4.04 -5.18
CA ASP A 162 -11.55 4.98 -5.72
C ASP A 162 -10.46 5.33 -4.69
N VAL A 163 -10.08 4.33 -3.91
CA VAL A 163 -8.98 4.35 -2.93
C VAL A 163 -8.01 3.25 -3.30
N ALA A 164 -6.71 3.52 -3.31
CA ALA A 164 -5.71 2.51 -3.54
C ALA A 164 -5.47 1.67 -2.27
N ALA A 165 -5.50 0.34 -2.41
CA ALA A 165 -4.94 -0.55 -1.41
C ALA A 165 -3.42 -0.59 -1.58
N CYS A 166 -2.66 -0.37 -0.48
CA CYS A 166 -1.21 -0.43 -0.47
C CYS A 166 -0.74 -1.71 0.21
N VAL A 167 -0.48 -2.74 -0.60
CA VAL A 167 -0.08 -4.07 -0.09
C VAL A 167 1.31 -4.01 0.51
N LYS A 168 1.48 -4.51 1.75
CA LYS A 168 2.70 -4.32 2.53
C LYS A 168 3.13 -5.56 3.31
N HIS A 169 4.41 -5.70 3.67
CA HIS A 169 5.60 -4.90 3.33
C HIS A 169 6.46 -5.73 2.38
N PHE A 170 6.77 -5.23 1.22
CA PHE A 170 7.47 -5.93 0.14
C PHE A 170 8.99 -5.75 0.28
N ALA A 171 9.76 -6.77 0.72
CA ALA A 171 9.34 -8.08 1.09
C ALA A 171 10.07 -8.58 2.34
N ALA A 172 9.57 -9.69 2.89
CA ALA A 172 10.23 -10.45 3.95
C ALA A 172 10.39 -9.70 5.29
N ASN A 173 9.50 -8.77 5.63
CA ASN A 173 9.43 -8.15 6.94
C ASN A 173 8.67 -9.07 7.93
N ASN A 174 9.34 -10.11 8.43
CA ASN A 174 8.73 -11.17 9.23
C ASN A 174 9.10 -11.11 10.73
N GLN A 175 9.78 -10.05 11.15
CA GLN A 175 10.15 -9.75 12.54
C GLN A 175 10.44 -8.25 12.71
N GLU A 176 10.40 -7.73 13.94
CA GLU A 176 10.48 -6.29 14.21
C GLU A 176 11.78 -5.84 14.91
N THR A 177 12.59 -6.80 15.38
CA THR A 177 13.86 -6.48 16.06
C THR A 177 14.84 -5.90 15.05
N GLN A 178 15.28 -4.65 15.28
CA GLN A 178 16.17 -3.93 14.38
C GLN A 178 15.66 -3.88 12.92
N ARG A 179 14.37 -3.79 12.72
CA ARG A 179 13.70 -3.91 11.41
C ARG A 179 14.26 -3.01 10.32
N LEU A 180 14.82 -1.85 10.66
CA LEU A 180 15.46 -0.91 9.72
C LEU A 180 16.83 -1.40 9.21
N TRP A 181 17.48 -2.35 9.89
CA TRP A 181 18.87 -2.73 9.63
C TRP A 181 19.09 -4.22 9.40
N VAL A 182 18.14 -5.05 9.82
CA VAL A 182 18.26 -6.51 9.66
C VAL A 182 18.39 -6.87 8.19
N ASP A 183 19.36 -7.73 7.88
CA ASP A 183 19.55 -8.27 6.53
C ASP A 183 19.03 -9.70 6.47
N VAL A 184 17.93 -9.87 5.77
CA VAL A 184 17.23 -11.14 5.65
C VAL A 184 17.97 -12.02 4.63
N LYS A 185 18.29 -13.25 5.05
CA LYS A 185 18.88 -14.30 4.21
C LYS A 185 17.85 -15.40 4.01
N ILE A 186 17.40 -15.57 2.80
CA ILE A 186 16.40 -16.56 2.39
C ILE A 186 16.91 -17.22 1.10
N ASP A 187 16.75 -18.53 0.97
CA ASP A 187 16.90 -19.20 -0.31
C ASP A 187 15.89 -18.64 -1.33
N GLU A 188 16.31 -18.39 -2.56
CA GLU A 188 15.44 -17.75 -3.57
C GLU A 188 14.20 -18.58 -3.86
N LYS A 189 14.29 -19.92 -3.82
CA LYS A 189 13.14 -20.80 -3.96
C LYS A 189 12.13 -20.57 -2.84
N ALA A 190 12.60 -20.51 -1.59
CA ALA A 190 11.75 -20.24 -0.44
C ALA A 190 11.14 -18.83 -0.51
N LEU A 191 11.91 -17.83 -0.94
CA LEU A 191 11.40 -16.48 -1.17
C LEU A 191 10.22 -16.49 -2.15
N ARG A 192 10.37 -17.15 -3.29
CA ARG A 192 9.36 -17.21 -4.36
C ARG A 192 8.16 -18.10 -4.03
N GLU A 193 8.34 -19.16 -3.25
CA GLU A 193 7.26 -20.12 -2.94
C GLU A 193 6.47 -19.78 -1.66
N ILE A 194 7.06 -19.03 -0.73
CA ILE A 194 6.46 -18.75 0.58
C ILE A 194 6.21 -17.24 0.79
N TYR A 195 7.19 -16.39 0.53
CA TYR A 195 7.13 -14.97 0.93
C TYR A 195 6.54 -14.05 -0.13
N LEU A 196 6.67 -14.39 -1.41
CA LEU A 196 6.19 -13.57 -2.53
C LEU A 196 4.79 -13.90 -3.07
N PRO A 197 4.20 -15.11 -2.87
CA PRO A 197 2.95 -15.48 -3.53
C PRO A 197 1.77 -14.53 -3.27
N ALA A 198 1.67 -13.97 -2.05
CA ALA A 198 0.60 -13.03 -1.73
C ALA A 198 0.75 -11.70 -2.50
N PHE A 199 1.97 -11.20 -2.65
CA PHE A 199 2.25 -10.02 -3.46
C PHE A 199 2.03 -10.29 -4.96
N TYR A 200 2.45 -11.45 -5.45
CA TYR A 200 2.22 -11.85 -6.83
C TYR A 200 0.73 -11.88 -7.18
N ASP A 201 -0.09 -12.52 -6.33
CA ASP A 201 -1.53 -12.57 -6.55
C ASP A 201 -2.20 -11.18 -6.33
N ALA A 202 -1.68 -10.35 -5.42
CA ALA A 202 -2.13 -8.97 -5.28
C ALA A 202 -1.93 -8.16 -6.57
N VAL A 203 -0.77 -8.32 -7.24
CA VAL A 203 -0.48 -7.68 -8.52
C VAL A 203 -1.32 -8.27 -9.66
N THR A 204 -1.28 -9.59 -9.82
CA THR A 204 -1.80 -10.24 -11.04
C THR A 204 -3.30 -10.53 -11.02
N LYS A 205 -3.88 -10.73 -9.83
CA LYS A 205 -5.31 -11.03 -9.62
C LYS A 205 -6.05 -9.90 -8.91
N GLY A 206 -5.40 -9.28 -7.92
CA GLY A 206 -5.95 -8.17 -7.14
C GLY A 206 -5.92 -6.85 -7.90
N ASP A 207 -5.03 -6.73 -8.90
CA ASP A 207 -4.79 -5.47 -9.65
C ASP A 207 -4.50 -4.32 -8.67
N CYS A 208 -3.65 -4.58 -7.65
CA CYS A 208 -3.36 -3.60 -6.62
C CYS A 208 -2.68 -2.36 -7.21
N TYR A 209 -3.12 -1.19 -6.79
CA TYR A 209 -2.64 0.07 -7.34
C TYR A 209 -1.37 0.57 -6.67
N THR A 210 -1.15 0.17 -5.41
CA THR A 210 0.07 0.56 -4.69
C THR A 210 0.66 -0.60 -3.89
N ILE A 211 1.98 -0.59 -3.71
CA ILE A 211 2.75 -1.54 -2.88
C ILE A 211 3.69 -0.73 -1.99
N MET A 212 3.83 -1.14 -0.73
CA MET A 212 4.82 -0.57 0.17
C MET A 212 6.05 -1.46 0.26
N ALA A 213 7.22 -0.92 -0.07
CA ALA A 213 8.49 -1.58 0.12
C ALA A 213 8.88 -1.64 1.60
N ALA A 214 9.48 -2.74 2.04
CA ALA A 214 9.76 -3.00 3.46
C ALA A 214 10.99 -2.25 3.97
N TYR A 215 11.11 -2.13 5.31
CA TYR A 215 12.25 -1.52 5.98
C TYR A 215 13.57 -2.30 5.84
N ASN A 216 13.48 -3.62 5.94
CA ASN A 216 14.63 -4.50 6.06
C ASN A 216 15.47 -4.55 4.80
N ARG A 217 16.70 -5.05 4.94
CA ARG A 217 17.50 -5.49 3.81
C ARG A 217 17.12 -6.91 3.40
N LEU A 218 17.27 -7.19 2.12
CA LEU A 218 17.26 -8.53 1.56
C LEU A 218 18.51 -8.69 0.68
N TYR A 219 19.32 -9.69 0.98
CA TYR A 219 20.62 -9.94 0.30
C TYR A 219 21.57 -8.74 0.33
N GLY A 220 21.54 -7.94 1.40
CA GLY A 220 22.41 -6.79 1.60
C GLY A 220 21.85 -5.45 1.15
N GLU A 221 20.79 -5.42 0.35
CA GLU A 221 20.14 -4.18 -0.13
C GLU A 221 18.85 -3.89 0.64
N HIS A 222 18.61 -2.62 0.98
CA HIS A 222 17.32 -2.20 1.54
C HIS A 222 16.19 -2.42 0.53
N CYS A 223 15.08 -3.01 0.96
CA CYS A 223 13.96 -3.34 0.07
C CYS A 223 13.40 -2.11 -0.67
N CYS A 224 13.43 -0.92 -0.04
CA CYS A 224 12.97 0.33 -0.66
C CYS A 224 13.83 0.79 -1.85
N GLN A 225 15.04 0.25 -2.02
CA GLN A 225 15.95 0.65 -3.08
C GLN A 225 16.60 -0.55 -3.80
N SER A 226 16.06 -1.76 -3.58
CA SER A 226 16.58 -3.00 -4.18
C SER A 226 16.20 -3.12 -5.65
N ASP A 227 17.21 -3.18 -6.53
CA ASP A 227 17.00 -3.49 -7.95
C ASP A 227 16.38 -4.87 -8.15
N PHE A 228 16.86 -5.86 -7.38
CA PHE A 228 16.34 -7.24 -7.46
C PHE A 228 14.84 -7.32 -7.18
N LEU A 229 14.37 -6.70 -6.07
CA LEU A 229 12.95 -6.76 -5.71
C LEU A 229 12.08 -5.87 -6.60
N LEU A 230 12.46 -4.59 -6.75
CA LEU A 230 11.58 -3.59 -7.35
C LEU A 230 11.64 -3.62 -8.88
N ASN A 231 12.84 -3.76 -9.45
CA ASN A 231 12.99 -3.74 -10.89
C ASN A 231 12.85 -5.14 -11.51
N GLN A 232 13.64 -6.12 -11.04
CA GLN A 232 13.66 -7.45 -11.68
C GLN A 232 12.37 -8.21 -11.40
N ILE A 233 11.99 -8.41 -10.13
CA ILE A 233 10.80 -9.19 -9.78
C ILE A 233 9.52 -8.38 -10.07
N LEU A 234 9.36 -7.22 -9.44
CA LEU A 234 8.08 -6.51 -9.45
C LEU A 234 7.76 -5.94 -10.84
N ARG A 235 8.69 -5.16 -11.44
CA ARG A 235 8.44 -4.50 -12.72
C ARG A 235 8.59 -5.45 -13.91
N LYS A 236 9.73 -6.16 -14.04
CA LYS A 236 10.02 -6.95 -15.25
C LYS A 236 9.30 -8.29 -15.27
N GLU A 237 9.38 -9.08 -14.19
CA GLU A 237 8.76 -10.40 -14.18
C GLU A 237 7.24 -10.32 -14.03
N TRP A 238 6.74 -9.47 -13.11
CA TRP A 238 5.29 -9.40 -12.83
C TRP A 238 4.55 -8.35 -13.65
N GLY A 239 5.26 -7.44 -14.32
CA GLY A 239 4.67 -6.38 -15.15
C GLY A 239 3.86 -5.37 -14.34
N TYR A 240 4.26 -5.10 -13.10
CA TYR A 240 3.58 -4.15 -12.23
C TYR A 240 3.73 -2.71 -12.73
N ASP A 241 2.62 -2.00 -12.89
CA ASP A 241 2.54 -0.61 -13.37
C ASP A 241 1.91 0.35 -12.33
N GLY A 242 1.71 -0.12 -11.10
CA GLY A 242 1.25 0.70 -9.99
C GLY A 242 2.39 1.45 -9.28
N VAL A 243 2.08 2.17 -8.21
CA VAL A 243 3.02 2.98 -7.45
C VAL A 243 3.67 2.17 -6.33
N VAL A 244 4.98 2.29 -6.20
CA VAL A 244 5.74 1.74 -5.07
C VAL A 244 6.06 2.87 -4.08
N ILE A 245 5.62 2.70 -2.84
CA ILE A 245 5.82 3.67 -1.75
C ILE A 245 6.84 3.07 -0.78
N SER A 246 7.78 3.84 -0.26
CA SER A 246 8.64 3.36 0.83
C SER A 246 7.85 3.21 2.12
N ASP A 247 8.23 2.26 2.97
CA ASP A 247 7.88 2.38 4.39
C ASP A 247 8.57 3.62 4.99
N TRP A 248 8.02 4.16 6.08
CA TRP A 248 8.40 5.47 6.65
C TRP A 248 9.83 5.48 7.21
N GLY A 249 10.77 6.07 6.45
CA GLY A 249 12.21 6.04 6.76
C GLY A 249 12.94 4.81 6.25
N GLY A 250 12.38 4.12 5.26
CA GLY A 250 13.00 2.94 4.64
C GLY A 250 14.00 3.22 3.53
N VAL A 251 14.17 4.49 3.12
CA VAL A 251 15.17 4.91 2.12
C VAL A 251 16.45 5.35 2.83
N HIS A 252 17.62 4.98 2.30
CA HIS A 252 18.92 5.21 2.92
C HIS A 252 20.00 5.72 1.95
N ASP A 253 19.68 5.85 0.66
CA ASP A 253 20.62 6.32 -0.37
C ASP A 253 19.86 6.97 -1.54
N THR A 254 20.24 8.20 -1.88
CA THR A 254 19.59 9.01 -2.93
C THR A 254 19.76 8.41 -4.31
N GLU A 255 20.97 7.98 -4.66
CA GLU A 255 21.28 7.49 -6.01
C GLU A 255 20.62 6.13 -6.25
N GLN A 256 20.67 5.22 -5.26
CA GLN A 256 20.01 3.93 -5.35
C GLN A 256 18.48 4.09 -5.41
N ALA A 257 17.89 4.96 -4.57
CA ALA A 257 16.45 5.23 -4.60
C ALA A 257 15.99 5.83 -5.94
N ALA A 258 16.78 6.75 -6.50
CA ALA A 258 16.49 7.34 -7.80
C ALA A 258 16.48 6.29 -8.92
N LYS A 259 17.51 5.42 -8.95
CA LYS A 259 17.68 4.38 -9.97
C LYS A 259 16.80 3.15 -9.77
N SER A 260 16.31 2.92 -8.54
CA SER A 260 15.34 1.85 -8.26
C SER A 260 13.96 2.21 -8.82
N GLN A 261 13.05 1.26 -8.75
CA GLN A 261 11.64 1.45 -9.13
C GLN A 261 10.74 1.87 -7.95
N LEU A 262 11.32 2.48 -6.90
CA LEU A 262 10.58 3.20 -5.87
C LEU A 262 10.01 4.49 -6.46
N ASP A 263 8.72 4.74 -6.28
CA ASP A 263 8.07 5.93 -6.85
C ASP A 263 7.91 7.06 -5.83
N ILE A 264 7.63 6.76 -4.56
CA ILE A 264 7.41 7.76 -3.51
C ILE A 264 8.21 7.40 -2.26
N GLU A 265 9.01 8.34 -1.78
CA GLU A 265 9.65 8.26 -0.46
C GLU A 265 8.74 8.88 0.61
N MET A 266 8.50 8.12 1.70
CA MET A 266 7.89 8.62 2.92
C MET A 266 8.84 8.43 4.10
N SER A 267 8.79 9.32 5.09
CA SER A 267 9.67 9.22 6.25
C SER A 267 8.99 9.68 7.55
N VAL A 268 9.66 9.45 8.67
CA VAL A 268 9.16 9.73 10.03
C VAL A 268 9.51 11.14 10.52
N THR A 269 10.39 11.84 9.81
CA THR A 269 10.80 13.20 10.16
C THR A 269 9.91 14.24 9.48
N ASN A 270 9.92 15.46 9.99
CA ASN A 270 9.24 16.62 9.39
C ASN A 270 10.18 17.52 8.57
N ASN A 271 11.42 17.08 8.34
CA ASN A 271 12.37 17.75 7.47
C ASN A 271 12.18 17.25 6.03
N PHE A 272 11.06 17.57 5.43
CA PHE A 272 10.62 17.00 4.14
C PHE A 272 11.60 17.27 3.00
N ASP A 273 12.25 18.44 3.00
CA ASP A 273 13.25 18.80 2.00
C ASP A 273 14.56 18.01 2.12
N GLU A 274 14.82 17.39 3.25
CA GLU A 274 16.02 16.57 3.51
C GLU A 274 15.83 15.11 3.14
N TYR A 275 14.63 14.70 2.71
CA TYR A 275 14.39 13.33 2.25
C TYR A 275 15.31 13.00 1.07
N TYR A 276 15.72 11.76 0.95
CA TYR A 276 16.67 11.31 -0.09
C TYR A 276 16.19 11.62 -1.51
N MET A 277 14.88 11.53 -1.76
CA MET A 277 14.27 11.82 -3.06
C MET A 277 13.76 13.28 -3.17
N ALA A 278 14.07 14.16 -2.20
CA ALA A 278 13.76 15.58 -2.21
C ALA A 278 14.94 16.42 -2.74
N GLN A 279 15.37 17.46 -2.01
CA GLN A 279 16.47 18.33 -2.45
C GLN A 279 17.79 17.61 -2.71
N PRO A 280 18.19 16.53 -1.96
CA PRO A 280 19.38 15.77 -2.34
C PRO A 280 19.33 15.21 -3.76
N LEU A 281 18.18 14.64 -4.18
CA LEU A 281 18.01 14.12 -5.54
C LEU A 281 17.98 15.23 -6.59
N LYS A 282 17.22 16.31 -6.31
CA LYS A 282 17.16 17.47 -7.20
C LYS A 282 18.57 17.99 -7.53
N LYS A 283 19.42 18.14 -6.51
CA LYS A 283 20.81 18.59 -6.69
C LYS A 283 21.61 17.66 -7.60
N LEU A 284 21.47 16.33 -7.44
CA LEU A 284 22.18 15.37 -8.30
C LEU A 284 21.71 15.45 -9.76
N ILE A 285 20.45 15.77 -10.00
CA ILE A 285 19.90 15.96 -11.35
C ILE A 285 20.44 17.26 -11.94
N GLU A 286 20.41 18.38 -11.22
CA GLU A 286 20.94 19.67 -11.67
C GLU A 286 22.46 19.63 -11.94
N GLU A 287 23.20 18.83 -11.20
CA GLU A 287 24.63 18.56 -11.43
C GLU A 287 24.90 17.58 -12.58
N GLY A 288 23.86 17.04 -13.24
CA GLY A 288 23.97 16.06 -14.32
C GLY A 288 24.49 14.67 -13.92
N LYS A 289 24.48 14.34 -12.61
CA LYS A 289 24.90 13.04 -12.07
C LYS A 289 23.84 11.96 -12.21
N ILE A 290 22.58 12.36 -12.19
CA ILE A 290 21.41 11.50 -12.37
C ILE A 290 20.54 12.09 -13.48
N SER A 291 20.07 11.23 -14.41
CA SER A 291 19.13 11.67 -15.45
C SER A 291 17.76 11.95 -14.87
N GLU A 292 17.11 13.02 -15.32
CA GLU A 292 15.72 13.33 -14.99
C GLU A 292 14.74 12.23 -15.46
N ASP A 293 15.13 11.39 -16.42
CA ASP A 293 14.31 10.27 -16.90
C ASP A 293 13.91 9.30 -15.77
N PHE A 294 14.78 9.12 -14.76
CA PHE A 294 14.45 8.27 -13.61
C PHE A 294 13.26 8.78 -12.81
N ILE A 295 13.10 10.10 -12.67
CA ILE A 295 11.94 10.66 -11.96
C ILE A 295 10.73 10.81 -12.88
N ASN A 296 10.91 10.98 -14.18
CA ASN A 296 9.81 11.04 -15.14
C ASN A 296 8.97 9.76 -15.10
N GLU A 297 9.60 8.58 -15.03
CA GLU A 297 8.89 7.31 -14.94
C GLU A 297 8.08 7.18 -13.64
N LYS A 298 8.66 7.61 -12.50
CA LYS A 298 7.98 7.62 -11.19
C LYS A 298 6.74 8.52 -11.22
N VAL A 299 6.88 9.72 -11.75
CA VAL A 299 5.78 10.68 -11.90
C VAL A 299 4.68 10.12 -12.80
N ILE A 300 5.03 9.44 -13.90
CA ILE A 300 4.04 8.78 -14.78
C ILE A 300 3.23 7.73 -13.98
N HIS A 301 3.87 6.90 -13.15
CA HIS A 301 3.15 5.93 -12.31
C HIS A 301 2.19 6.62 -11.32
N ILE A 302 2.61 7.71 -10.70
CA ILE A 302 1.78 8.49 -9.76
C ILE A 302 0.58 9.12 -10.50
N LEU A 303 0.79 9.73 -11.65
CA LEU A 303 -0.30 10.31 -12.46
C LEU A 303 -1.28 9.24 -12.95
N MET A 304 -0.79 8.06 -13.37
CA MET A 304 -1.64 6.93 -13.72
C MET A 304 -2.46 6.45 -12.51
N LEU A 305 -1.89 6.41 -11.31
CA LEU A 305 -2.61 6.11 -10.08
C LEU A 305 -3.73 7.14 -9.85
N MET A 306 -3.41 8.43 -9.91
CA MET A 306 -4.41 9.50 -9.72
C MET A 306 -5.57 9.41 -10.74
N MET A 307 -5.27 9.07 -12.00
CA MET A 307 -6.29 8.83 -13.02
C MET A 307 -7.16 7.61 -12.70
N ARG A 308 -6.58 6.50 -12.24
CA ARG A 308 -7.33 5.30 -11.81
C ARG A 308 -8.25 5.58 -10.62
N LEU A 309 -7.85 6.49 -9.75
CA LEU A 309 -8.64 6.93 -8.59
C LEU A 309 -9.62 8.06 -8.90
N HIS A 310 -9.78 8.43 -10.16
CA HIS A 310 -10.64 9.54 -10.59
C HIS A 310 -10.33 10.88 -9.90
N MET A 311 -9.06 11.11 -9.52
CA MET A 311 -8.65 12.34 -8.84
C MET A 311 -8.60 13.55 -9.78
N LEU A 312 -8.48 13.33 -11.10
CA LEU A 312 -8.24 14.38 -12.10
C LEU A 312 -9.45 14.65 -12.99
N ASP A 313 -10.54 13.89 -12.88
CA ASP A 313 -11.70 14.00 -13.77
C ASP A 313 -13.02 14.38 -13.06
N GLY A 314 -12.99 14.54 -11.75
CA GLY A 314 -14.15 14.92 -10.93
C GLY A 314 -15.22 13.83 -10.74
N ASN A 315 -14.99 12.60 -11.23
CA ASN A 315 -15.95 11.50 -11.18
C ASN A 315 -15.77 10.58 -9.96
N ARG A 316 -15.04 11.05 -8.96
CA ARG A 316 -14.67 10.26 -7.80
C ARG A 316 -15.85 9.97 -6.88
N LYS A 317 -15.99 8.74 -6.42
CA LYS A 317 -17.04 8.32 -5.48
C LYS A 317 -16.97 9.11 -4.18
N SER A 318 -18.12 9.34 -3.59
CA SER A 318 -18.24 9.80 -2.19
C SER A 318 -18.20 8.60 -1.26
N GLY A 319 -17.43 8.70 -0.17
CA GLY A 319 -17.39 7.66 0.84
C GLY A 319 -18.27 8.02 2.05
N THR A 320 -18.45 7.03 2.91
CA THR A 320 -19.12 7.17 4.21
C THR A 320 -18.30 6.47 5.28
N TYR A 321 -18.44 6.83 6.55
CA TYR A 321 -17.73 6.19 7.65
C TYR A 321 -18.61 5.99 8.87
N ASN A 322 -18.23 5.01 9.71
CA ASN A 322 -18.91 4.67 10.97
C ASN A 322 -20.41 4.42 10.84
N THR A 323 -20.85 3.84 9.71
CA THR A 323 -22.29 3.54 9.50
C THR A 323 -22.72 2.28 10.26
N PRO A 324 -24.04 2.09 10.50
CA PRO A 324 -24.54 0.83 11.07
C PRO A 324 -24.14 -0.40 10.24
N GLU A 325 -24.15 -0.31 8.91
CA GLU A 325 -23.79 -1.39 7.97
C GLU A 325 -22.32 -1.77 8.13
N HIS A 326 -21.42 -0.78 8.24
CA HIS A 326 -20.00 -1.03 8.50
C HIS A 326 -19.77 -1.78 9.81
N ARG A 327 -20.49 -1.40 10.87
CA ARG A 327 -20.44 -2.10 12.16
C ARG A 327 -21.01 -3.53 12.09
N GLN A 328 -22.00 -3.78 11.23
CA GLN A 328 -22.51 -5.15 11.00
C GLN A 328 -21.47 -6.00 10.30
N THR A 329 -20.75 -5.49 9.30
CA THR A 329 -19.65 -6.19 8.66
C THR A 329 -18.54 -6.53 9.67
N ALA A 330 -18.15 -5.57 10.51
CA ALA A 330 -17.16 -5.81 11.56
C ALA A 330 -17.63 -6.90 12.54
N LEU A 331 -18.90 -6.87 12.95
CA LEU A 331 -19.49 -7.89 13.81
C LEU A 331 -19.56 -9.26 13.14
N ALA A 332 -19.91 -9.33 11.87
CA ALA A 332 -19.91 -10.58 11.10
C ALA A 332 -18.51 -11.19 11.03
N ALA A 333 -17.51 -10.38 10.71
CA ALA A 333 -16.12 -10.81 10.67
C ALA A 333 -15.62 -11.32 12.05
N ALA A 334 -15.97 -10.60 13.12
CA ALA A 334 -15.63 -11.02 14.48
C ALA A 334 -16.28 -12.35 14.87
N ARG A 335 -17.56 -12.54 14.56
CA ARG A 335 -18.30 -13.78 14.88
C ARG A 335 -17.76 -14.97 14.09
N GLU A 336 -17.54 -14.81 12.80
CA GLU A 336 -17.08 -15.90 11.91
C GLU A 336 -15.61 -16.27 12.17
N SER A 337 -14.82 -15.37 12.76
CA SER A 337 -13.41 -15.64 13.10
C SER A 337 -13.22 -16.60 14.28
N VAL A 338 -14.27 -16.87 15.07
CA VAL A 338 -14.19 -17.73 16.27
C VAL A 338 -14.33 -19.19 15.86
N VAL A 339 -13.26 -19.95 16.01
CA VAL A 339 -13.18 -21.37 15.64
C VAL A 339 -13.21 -22.27 16.87
N LEU A 340 -14.20 -23.16 16.98
CA LEU A 340 -14.32 -24.12 18.06
C LEU A 340 -13.40 -25.31 17.83
N LEU A 341 -12.19 -25.29 18.39
CA LEU A 341 -11.19 -26.35 18.22
C LEU A 341 -11.51 -27.64 18.97
N LYS A 342 -12.15 -27.54 20.15
CA LYS A 342 -12.47 -28.69 20.98
C LYS A 342 -13.66 -28.42 21.90
N ASN A 343 -14.63 -29.32 21.95
CA ASN A 343 -15.77 -29.30 22.88
C ASN A 343 -16.16 -30.73 23.34
N SER A 344 -15.17 -31.57 23.64
CA SER A 344 -15.36 -32.98 23.95
C SER A 344 -16.29 -33.25 25.18
N SER A 345 -16.30 -32.33 26.13
CA SER A 345 -17.17 -32.39 27.31
C SER A 345 -18.51 -31.69 27.13
N ARG A 346 -18.84 -31.23 25.91
CA ARG A 346 -20.07 -30.50 25.59
C ARG A 346 -20.34 -29.30 26.52
N ARG A 347 -19.27 -28.54 26.83
CA ARG A 347 -19.35 -27.34 27.70
C ARG A 347 -20.04 -26.15 26.99
N LEU A 348 -19.99 -26.15 25.69
CA LEU A 348 -20.66 -25.13 24.88
C LEU A 348 -21.87 -25.75 24.13
N PRO A 349 -22.99 -24.97 23.94
CA PRO A 349 -23.21 -23.62 24.50
C PRO A 349 -23.30 -23.64 26.03
N LEU A 350 -22.96 -22.51 26.65
CA LEU A 350 -23.22 -22.30 28.07
C LEU A 350 -24.74 -22.18 28.28
N SER A 351 -25.24 -22.77 29.37
CA SER A 351 -26.63 -22.53 29.77
C SER A 351 -26.77 -21.09 30.28
N PRO A 352 -27.90 -20.43 29.98
CA PRO A 352 -28.22 -19.07 30.50
C PRO A 352 -28.15 -19.03 32.02
#